data_138bb71fe4f18f8fbf3ef09acfbc6cfc
#
_entry.id   138bb71fe4f18f8fbf3ef09acfbc6cfc
#
_cell.length_a   1.000
_cell.length_b   1.000
_cell.length_c   1.000
_cell.angle_alpha   90.00
_cell.angle_beta   90.00
_cell.angle_gamma   90.00
#
_symmetry.space_group_name_H-M   'P 1'
#
loop_
_entity.id
_entity.type
_entity.pdbx_description
1 polymer ?
#
loop_
_entity_poly.entity_id
_entity_poly.type
_entity_poly.pdbx_seq_one_letter_code
_entity_poly.pdbx_strand_id
1 'polypeptide(L)'
;MKTTLAQRLKLARKHANLSQKELGDAIGVSQAAIQKIESGSAQTSTKLIEIAGALSVPAEWLAYGDGDNPLLPAGDTYSVKAELTIPAVIKTYKVEILDVEASAGPGVMVQDDFIETITAIEYSAEEAKRLFGGRPAETIKMITVRGDSMAETFEPRDQIFVDVTVDHFDGDGIYVFVLDNQIYIKRLQMQYKRLAVISDNPRYETWHLDESSIEGVSIRAKVLVSQSIKYKFHG
;
A
#
# COMPACT_ATOMS: atom_id res chain seq x y z
N MET A 1 -28.86 29.86 -5.02
CA MET A 1 -28.10 30.06 -3.75
C MET A 1 -27.40 28.74 -3.41
N LYS A 2 -26.08 28.73 -3.23
CA LYS A 2 -25.38 27.54 -2.80
C LYS A 2 -25.75 27.25 -1.34
N THR A 3 -26.23 26.04 -1.07
CA THR A 3 -26.54 25.58 0.29
C THR A 3 -25.23 25.36 1.08
N THR A 4 -25.27 25.66 2.39
CA THR A 4 -24.12 25.45 3.28
C THR A 4 -24.02 23.98 3.70
N LEU A 5 -22.83 23.53 4.18
CA LEU A 5 -22.66 22.20 4.78
C LEU A 5 -23.72 21.92 5.86
N ALA A 6 -23.95 22.88 6.75
CA ALA A 6 -24.96 22.77 7.82
C ALA A 6 -26.37 22.48 7.28
N GLN A 7 -26.76 23.17 6.21
CA GLN A 7 -28.08 22.99 5.58
C GLN A 7 -28.18 21.62 4.89
N ARG A 8 -27.13 21.19 4.17
CA ARG A 8 -27.09 19.89 3.49
C ARG A 8 -27.10 18.72 4.49
N LEU A 9 -26.29 18.81 5.55
CA LEU A 9 -26.27 17.80 6.60
C LEU A 9 -27.66 17.64 7.25
N LYS A 10 -28.27 18.75 7.65
CA LYS A 10 -29.59 18.73 8.28
C LYS A 10 -30.67 18.15 7.36
N LEU A 11 -30.58 18.46 6.05
CA LEU A 11 -31.50 17.94 5.04
C LEU A 11 -31.33 16.44 4.86
N ALA A 12 -30.10 15.97 4.68
CA ALA A 12 -29.78 14.55 4.49
C ALA A 12 -30.17 13.72 5.71
N ARG A 13 -29.85 14.20 6.92
CA ARG A 13 -30.25 13.51 8.15
C ARG A 13 -31.77 13.38 8.30
N LYS A 14 -32.52 14.44 8.01
CA LYS A 14 -33.99 14.37 8.03
C LYS A 14 -34.53 13.42 6.98
N HIS A 15 -33.93 13.39 5.78
CA HIS A 15 -34.32 12.46 4.72
C HIS A 15 -34.06 10.99 5.12
N ALA A 16 -32.97 10.74 5.84
CA ALA A 16 -32.66 9.43 6.41
C ALA A 16 -33.49 9.09 7.66
N ASN A 17 -34.40 9.97 8.10
CA ASN A 17 -35.23 9.84 9.31
C ASN A 17 -34.42 9.63 10.60
N LEU A 18 -33.20 10.17 10.68
CA LEU A 18 -32.35 10.05 11.85
C LEU A 18 -32.44 11.31 12.74
N SER A 19 -32.41 11.13 14.06
CA SER A 19 -32.14 12.20 15.01
C SER A 19 -30.65 12.55 15.03
N GLN A 20 -30.29 13.72 15.56
CA GLN A 20 -28.87 14.09 15.75
C GLN A 20 -28.12 13.12 16.63
N LYS A 21 -28.81 12.53 17.61
CA LYS A 21 -28.25 11.53 18.50
C LYS A 21 -27.96 10.22 17.75
N GLU A 22 -28.94 9.71 17.01
CA GLU A 22 -28.78 8.45 16.24
C GLU A 22 -27.69 8.59 15.18
N LEU A 23 -27.58 9.73 14.49
CA LEU A 23 -26.48 9.96 13.58
C LEU A 23 -25.14 10.01 14.31
N GLY A 24 -25.09 10.68 15.48
CA GLY A 24 -23.89 10.70 16.33
C GLY A 24 -23.45 9.32 16.77
N ASP A 25 -24.38 8.52 17.25
CA ASP A 25 -24.15 7.15 17.71
C ASP A 25 -23.64 6.26 16.56
N ALA A 26 -24.22 6.41 15.35
CA ALA A 26 -23.84 5.64 14.16
C ALA A 26 -22.39 5.87 13.71
N ILE A 27 -21.82 7.06 13.94
CA ILE A 27 -20.46 7.41 13.51
C ILE A 27 -19.49 7.62 14.67
N GLY A 28 -19.90 7.30 15.90
CA GLY A 28 -19.06 7.38 17.08
C GLY A 28 -18.74 8.81 17.55
N VAL A 29 -19.69 9.76 17.39
CA VAL A 29 -19.54 11.13 17.89
C VAL A 29 -20.73 11.53 18.77
N SER A 30 -20.56 12.57 19.59
CA SER A 30 -21.65 13.06 20.44
C SER A 30 -22.71 13.80 19.62
N GLN A 31 -23.97 13.79 20.11
CA GLN A 31 -25.04 14.63 19.56
C GLN A 31 -24.64 16.09 19.45
N ALA A 32 -23.91 16.62 20.44
CA ALA A 32 -23.43 18.00 20.43
C ALA A 32 -22.46 18.30 19.25
N ALA A 33 -21.69 17.32 18.80
CA ALA A 33 -20.82 17.47 17.64
C ALA A 33 -21.65 17.63 16.36
N ILE A 34 -22.68 16.80 16.17
CA ILE A 34 -23.61 16.93 15.03
C ILE A 34 -24.34 18.26 15.07
N GLN A 35 -24.81 18.69 16.25
CA GLN A 35 -25.48 19.98 16.44
C GLN A 35 -24.58 21.17 16.06
N LYS A 36 -23.29 21.13 16.41
CA LYS A 36 -22.33 22.19 16.04
C LYS A 36 -22.15 22.32 14.53
N ILE A 37 -22.14 21.21 13.80
CA ILE A 37 -22.05 21.24 12.34
C ILE A 37 -23.37 21.77 11.74
N GLU A 38 -24.52 21.31 12.22
CA GLU A 38 -25.84 21.74 11.72
C GLU A 38 -26.18 23.19 12.07
N SER A 39 -25.59 23.75 13.12
CA SER A 39 -25.73 25.16 13.46
C SER A 39 -24.80 26.08 12.67
N GLY A 40 -23.86 25.52 11.89
CA GLY A 40 -22.84 26.29 11.17
C GLY A 40 -21.69 26.78 12.05
N SER A 41 -21.65 26.40 13.34
CA SER A 41 -20.56 26.73 14.25
C SER A 41 -19.27 25.98 13.93
N ALA A 42 -19.38 24.85 13.20
CA ALA A 42 -18.25 24.11 12.59
C ALA A 42 -18.45 24.08 11.07
N GLN A 43 -17.50 24.66 10.34
CA GLN A 43 -17.56 24.72 8.87
C GLN A 43 -16.96 23.49 8.20
N THR A 44 -16.22 22.68 8.94
CA THR A 44 -15.58 21.44 8.48
C THR A 44 -15.71 20.36 9.53
N SER A 45 -15.66 19.11 9.11
CA SER A 45 -15.63 17.96 10.02
C SER A 45 -14.62 16.92 9.52
N THR A 46 -13.78 16.42 10.41
CA THR A 46 -12.88 15.29 10.13
C THR A 46 -13.66 13.99 9.89
N LYS A 47 -14.94 13.96 10.29
CA LYS A 47 -15.85 12.82 10.16
C LYS A 47 -16.83 12.94 8.98
N LEU A 48 -16.50 13.81 7.99
CA LEU A 48 -17.42 14.10 6.90
C LEU A 48 -17.72 12.88 6.03
N ILE A 49 -16.74 12.03 5.83
CA ILE A 49 -16.87 10.81 5.03
C ILE A 49 -17.78 9.80 5.74
N GLU A 50 -17.59 9.61 7.04
CA GLU A 50 -18.42 8.72 7.85
C GLU A 50 -19.86 9.23 7.95
N ILE A 51 -20.03 10.55 8.08
CA ILE A 51 -21.35 11.21 8.06
C ILE A 51 -22.04 10.96 6.70
N ALA A 52 -21.35 11.15 5.60
CA ALA A 52 -21.88 10.95 4.25
C ALA A 52 -22.28 9.48 4.03
N GLY A 53 -21.44 8.54 4.49
CA GLY A 53 -21.73 7.12 4.45
C GLY A 53 -22.96 6.73 5.26
N ALA A 54 -23.10 7.22 6.50
CA ALA A 54 -24.25 6.97 7.36
C ALA A 54 -25.57 7.53 6.79
N LEU A 55 -25.49 8.60 6.00
CA LEU A 55 -26.62 9.25 5.36
C LEU A 55 -26.87 8.77 3.93
N SER A 56 -26.02 7.87 3.40
CA SER A 56 -26.07 7.37 2.02
C SER A 56 -26.07 8.50 0.97
N VAL A 57 -25.27 9.55 1.20
CA VAL A 57 -25.09 10.68 0.27
C VAL A 57 -23.62 10.83 -0.14
N PRO A 58 -23.33 11.39 -1.35
CA PRO A 58 -21.96 11.65 -1.75
C PRO A 58 -21.26 12.64 -0.81
N ALA A 59 -20.03 12.34 -0.39
CA ALA A 59 -19.27 13.20 0.51
C ALA A 59 -18.97 14.57 -0.11
N GLU A 60 -18.74 14.63 -1.42
CA GLU A 60 -18.52 15.86 -2.17
C GLU A 60 -19.77 16.75 -2.20
N TRP A 61 -20.95 16.16 -2.44
CA TRP A 61 -22.20 16.89 -2.34
C TRP A 61 -22.40 17.41 -0.92
N LEU A 62 -22.14 16.61 0.09
CA LEU A 62 -22.27 17.02 1.47
C LEU A 62 -21.29 18.17 1.80
N ALA A 63 -20.04 18.08 1.35
CA ALA A 63 -19.00 19.08 1.62
C ALA A 63 -19.19 20.40 0.88
N TYR A 64 -19.42 20.32 -0.43
CA TYR A 64 -19.34 21.48 -1.32
C TYR A 64 -20.65 21.81 -2.02
N GLY A 65 -21.62 20.90 -2.04
CA GLY A 65 -22.88 21.02 -2.75
C GLY A 65 -22.74 20.86 -4.25
N ASP A 66 -21.63 20.27 -4.69
CA ASP A 66 -21.37 20.00 -6.10
C ASP A 66 -22.00 18.65 -6.48
N GLY A 67 -22.57 18.57 -7.69
CA GLY A 67 -23.31 17.40 -8.16
C GLY A 67 -24.83 17.51 -7.97
N ASP A 68 -25.55 16.47 -8.47
CA ASP A 68 -26.99 16.38 -8.33
C ASP A 68 -27.40 16.20 -6.88
N ASN A 69 -28.50 16.84 -6.49
CA ASN A 69 -29.02 16.68 -5.13
C ASN A 69 -29.60 15.26 -4.96
N PRO A 70 -28.94 14.37 -4.18
CA PRO A 70 -29.35 12.96 -4.06
C PRO A 70 -30.69 12.77 -3.36
N LEU A 71 -31.28 13.84 -2.82
CA LEU A 71 -32.50 13.83 -2.03
C LEU A 71 -33.75 14.27 -2.84
N LEU A 72 -33.59 14.60 -4.12
CA LEU A 72 -34.71 14.93 -4.98
C LEU A 72 -35.16 13.68 -5.76
N PRO A 73 -36.46 13.43 -5.93
CA PRO A 73 -36.93 12.37 -6.81
C PRO A 73 -36.47 12.66 -8.25
N ALA A 74 -36.01 11.64 -8.94
CA ALA A 74 -35.58 11.71 -10.33
C ALA A 74 -36.75 12.11 -11.22
N GLY A 75 -36.85 13.40 -11.56
CA GLY A 75 -37.84 13.97 -12.41
C GLY A 75 -37.22 15.07 -13.26
N ASP A 76 -37.12 14.80 -14.56
CA ASP A 76 -36.90 15.72 -15.67
C ASP A 76 -35.66 16.63 -15.61
N THR A 77 -34.50 16.05 -15.88
CA THR A 77 -33.41 16.81 -16.52
C THR A 77 -32.59 15.93 -17.44
N TYR A 78 -32.41 16.40 -18.64
CA TYR A 78 -31.61 15.88 -19.75
C TYR A 78 -30.50 14.90 -19.38
N SER A 79 -30.61 13.69 -19.90
CA SER A 79 -29.56 12.69 -19.97
C SER A 79 -28.33 13.22 -20.70
N VAL A 80 -27.40 13.79 -19.99
CA VAL A 80 -26.00 13.58 -20.32
C VAL A 80 -25.61 12.32 -19.57
N LYS A 81 -25.53 11.18 -20.28
CA LYS A 81 -24.78 10.02 -19.84
C LYS A 81 -23.29 10.43 -19.77
N ALA A 82 -22.94 11.19 -18.76
CA ALA A 82 -21.65 10.96 -18.15
C ALA A 82 -21.87 9.73 -17.26
N GLU A 83 -21.36 8.60 -17.66
CA GLU A 83 -20.96 7.58 -16.72
C GLU A 83 -19.97 8.27 -15.78
N LEU A 84 -20.51 8.92 -14.75
CA LEU A 84 -19.77 9.15 -13.53
C LEU A 84 -19.58 7.74 -12.94
N THR A 85 -18.60 7.03 -13.47
CA THR A 85 -17.81 6.14 -12.66
C THR A 85 -17.47 7.00 -11.46
N ILE A 86 -18.18 6.78 -10.32
CA ILE A 86 -17.64 7.04 -9.01
C ILE A 86 -16.20 6.52 -9.16
N PRO A 87 -15.15 7.33 -8.98
CA PRO A 87 -13.86 6.73 -8.86
C PRO A 87 -14.08 5.76 -7.69
N ALA A 88 -14.24 4.48 -8.02
CA ALA A 88 -14.15 3.41 -7.05
C ALA A 88 -12.99 3.88 -6.20
N VAL A 89 -13.17 3.98 -4.88
CA VAL A 89 -12.06 4.22 -3.96
C VAL A 89 -10.95 3.47 -4.63
N ILE A 90 -10.08 4.22 -5.32
CA ILE A 90 -9.06 3.58 -6.13
C ILE A 90 -8.29 2.89 -5.03
N LYS A 91 -8.55 1.59 -4.85
CA LYS A 91 -7.74 0.78 -3.94
C LYS A 91 -6.38 0.83 -4.60
N THR A 92 -5.67 1.92 -4.27
CA THR A 92 -4.31 2.09 -4.70
C THR A 92 -3.57 0.92 -4.08
N TYR A 93 -2.91 0.15 -4.92
CA TYR A 93 -2.07 -0.92 -4.47
C TYR A 93 -0.77 -0.29 -3.98
N LYS A 94 -0.66 -0.14 -2.67
CA LYS A 94 0.44 0.55 -2.03
C LYS A 94 1.55 -0.43 -1.65
N VAL A 95 2.72 -0.27 -2.27
CA VAL A 95 3.94 -1.03 -1.95
C VAL A 95 4.84 -0.17 -1.09
N GLU A 96 5.16 -0.65 0.08
CA GLU A 96 6.05 0.01 1.04
C GLU A 96 7.51 -0.23 0.68
N ILE A 97 8.34 0.80 0.88
CA ILE A 97 9.80 0.71 0.66
C ILE A 97 10.47 0.36 1.99
N LEU A 98 11.27 -0.70 1.97
CA LEU A 98 12.09 -1.11 3.11
C LEU A 98 13.53 -0.59 2.97
N ASP A 99 14.05 0.05 4.00
CA ASP A 99 15.48 0.34 4.11
C ASP A 99 16.18 -0.82 4.83
N VAL A 100 16.83 -1.67 4.05
CA VAL A 100 17.47 -2.91 4.54
C VAL A 100 18.74 -2.63 5.38
N GLU A 101 19.33 -1.43 5.29
CA GLU A 101 20.53 -1.09 6.07
C GLU A 101 20.24 -0.71 7.53
N ALA A 102 19.09 -0.14 7.81
CA ALA A 102 18.72 0.19 9.18
C ALA A 102 18.67 -1.06 10.09
N SER A 103 18.47 -2.25 9.50
CA SER A 103 18.44 -3.54 10.20
C SER A 103 19.77 -4.24 10.32
N ALA A 104 20.79 -3.88 9.53
CA ALA A 104 22.08 -4.55 9.46
C ALA A 104 23.18 -3.84 10.26
N GLY A 105 22.85 -2.89 11.12
CA GLY A 105 23.81 -2.21 12.00
C GLY A 105 24.52 -3.20 12.94
N PRO A 106 25.82 -2.99 13.25
CA PRO A 106 26.56 -3.87 14.11
C PRO A 106 25.97 -3.83 15.53
N GLY A 107 25.30 -4.92 15.91
CA GLY A 107 24.82 -5.15 17.29
C GLY A 107 23.32 -5.05 17.52
N VAL A 108 22.49 -4.91 16.51
CA VAL A 108 21.03 -5.05 16.64
C VAL A 108 20.66 -6.48 16.27
N MET A 109 20.25 -7.27 17.26
CA MET A 109 19.54 -8.51 17.01
C MET A 109 18.31 -8.18 16.16
N VAL A 110 18.19 -8.81 15.00
CA VAL A 110 16.97 -8.75 14.18
C VAL A 110 15.87 -9.47 14.96
N GLN A 111 15.29 -8.79 15.93
CA GLN A 111 13.99 -9.15 16.46
C GLN A 111 12.96 -8.61 15.48
N ASP A 112 12.05 -9.43 15.08
CA ASP A 112 10.83 -9.34 14.26
C ASP A 112 10.25 -7.95 13.83
N ASP A 113 10.86 -6.84 14.18
CA ASP A 113 10.43 -5.50 13.80
C ASP A 113 11.14 -5.05 12.52
N PHE A 114 10.46 -5.29 11.40
CA PHE A 114 10.84 -4.71 10.13
C PHE A 114 10.77 -3.18 10.21
N ILE A 115 11.91 -2.61 10.06
CA ILE A 115 12.32 -1.31 9.53
C ILE A 115 11.18 -0.33 9.26
N GLU A 116 11.31 0.86 9.79
CA GLU A 116 10.43 1.97 9.49
C GLU A 116 10.30 2.20 7.99
N THR A 117 9.07 2.16 7.52
CA THR A 117 8.69 2.45 6.15
C THR A 117 8.92 3.92 5.86
N ILE A 118 9.89 4.25 5.01
CA ILE A 118 10.25 5.63 4.71
C ILE A 118 9.30 6.24 3.68
N THR A 119 8.93 5.47 2.66
CA THR A 119 8.05 5.88 1.56
C THR A 119 7.28 4.68 1.00
N ALA A 120 6.34 4.96 0.11
CA ALA A 120 5.58 3.94 -0.59
C ALA A 120 5.33 4.37 -2.04
N ILE A 121 5.18 3.39 -2.93
CA ILE A 121 4.74 3.60 -4.30
C ILE A 121 3.32 3.07 -4.44
N GLU A 122 2.46 3.84 -5.11
CA GLU A 122 1.09 3.45 -5.38
C GLU A 122 0.93 3.06 -6.85
N TYR A 123 0.31 1.92 -7.06
CA TYR A 123 -0.02 1.37 -8.38
C TYR A 123 -1.53 1.32 -8.58
N SER A 124 -1.97 1.42 -9.83
CA SER A 124 -3.34 1.05 -10.17
C SER A 124 -3.55 -0.46 -9.92
N ALA A 125 -4.79 -0.88 -9.65
CA ALA A 125 -5.10 -2.29 -9.42
C ALA A 125 -4.74 -3.17 -10.63
N GLU A 126 -4.87 -2.64 -11.84
CA GLU A 126 -4.53 -3.35 -13.09
C GLU A 126 -3.02 -3.58 -13.21
N GLU A 127 -2.23 -2.53 -13.00
CA GLU A 127 -0.78 -2.62 -13.05
C GLU A 127 -0.22 -3.52 -11.95
N ALA A 128 -0.75 -3.40 -10.74
CA ALA A 128 -0.38 -4.27 -9.63
C ALA A 128 -0.68 -5.75 -9.92
N LYS A 129 -1.82 -6.05 -10.54
CA LYS A 129 -2.16 -7.41 -10.97
C LYS A 129 -1.18 -7.94 -12.01
N ARG A 130 -0.76 -7.09 -12.94
CA ARG A 130 0.23 -7.44 -13.98
C ARG A 130 1.60 -7.74 -13.38
N LEU A 131 2.07 -6.88 -12.45
CA LEU A 131 3.40 -6.98 -11.83
C LEU A 131 3.47 -8.07 -10.76
N PHE A 132 2.45 -8.17 -9.91
CA PHE A 132 2.49 -8.97 -8.69
C PHE A 132 1.55 -10.19 -8.73
N GLY A 133 0.88 -10.45 -9.86
CA GLY A 133 0.07 -11.65 -10.04
C GLY A 133 -1.14 -11.76 -9.10
N GLY A 134 -1.67 -10.62 -8.62
CA GLY A 134 -2.82 -10.57 -7.72
C GLY A 134 -2.49 -10.82 -6.24
N ARG A 135 -1.22 -10.80 -5.86
CA ARG A 135 -0.80 -10.86 -4.45
C ARG A 135 -1.33 -9.67 -3.67
N PRO A 136 -1.66 -9.82 -2.38
CA PRO A 136 -2.06 -8.70 -1.52
C PRO A 136 -0.94 -7.65 -1.37
N ALA A 137 -1.28 -6.36 -1.29
CA ALA A 137 -0.30 -5.27 -1.24
C ALA A 137 0.63 -5.35 -0.01
N GLU A 138 0.10 -5.80 1.12
CA GLU A 138 0.82 -5.98 2.37
C GLU A 138 1.94 -7.03 2.29
N THR A 139 1.82 -7.98 1.36
CA THR A 139 2.82 -9.05 1.16
C THR A 139 3.98 -8.64 0.27
N ILE A 140 3.85 -7.51 -0.42
CA ILE A 140 4.87 -7.01 -1.34
C ILE A 140 5.59 -5.82 -0.73
N LYS A 141 6.90 -5.88 -0.75
CA LYS A 141 7.76 -4.78 -0.32
C LYS A 141 8.76 -4.44 -1.41
N MET A 142 9.25 -3.21 -1.42
CA MET A 142 10.29 -2.77 -2.34
C MET A 142 11.59 -2.54 -1.59
N ILE A 143 12.70 -2.98 -2.19
CA ILE A 143 14.05 -2.82 -1.66
C ILE A 143 14.92 -2.18 -2.76
N THR A 144 15.77 -1.23 -2.40
CA THR A 144 16.78 -0.68 -3.32
C THR A 144 18.05 -1.51 -3.24
N VAL A 145 18.52 -1.99 -4.39
CA VAL A 145 19.77 -2.75 -4.51
C VAL A 145 20.96 -1.80 -4.32
N ARG A 146 21.92 -2.18 -3.45
CA ARG A 146 23.10 -1.35 -3.15
C ARG A 146 24.41 -1.95 -3.67
N GLY A 147 24.60 -3.24 -3.57
CA GLY A 147 25.81 -3.93 -4.03
C GLY A 147 25.72 -4.30 -5.52
N ASP A 148 26.84 -4.69 -6.08
CA ASP A 148 26.99 -5.12 -7.47
C ASP A 148 27.06 -6.65 -7.64
N SER A 149 26.90 -7.41 -6.58
CA SER A 149 27.03 -8.87 -6.61
C SER A 149 25.98 -9.59 -7.45
N MET A 150 24.87 -8.90 -7.78
CA MET A 150 23.82 -9.39 -8.66
C MET A 150 23.79 -8.61 -9.99
N ALA A 151 24.86 -7.87 -10.32
CA ALA A 151 24.99 -7.20 -11.61
C ALA A 151 24.82 -8.20 -12.78
N GLU A 152 24.32 -7.73 -13.92
CA GLU A 152 23.69 -8.44 -15.04
C GLU A 152 22.21 -8.77 -14.81
N THR A 153 21.77 -9.01 -13.56
CA THR A 153 20.35 -9.15 -13.22
C THR A 153 19.81 -7.88 -12.57
N PHE A 154 20.55 -7.32 -11.61
CA PHE A 154 20.22 -6.05 -10.93
C PHE A 154 21.46 -5.19 -10.87
N GLU A 155 21.35 -3.95 -11.31
CA GLU A 155 22.40 -2.95 -11.11
C GLU A 155 22.25 -2.24 -9.76
N PRO A 156 23.34 -1.68 -9.20
CA PRO A 156 23.23 -0.82 -8.03
C PRO A 156 22.23 0.32 -8.25
N ARG A 157 21.34 0.54 -7.30
CA ARG A 157 20.19 1.47 -7.30
C ARG A 157 18.94 0.97 -8.05
N ASP A 158 18.96 -0.21 -8.63
CA ASP A 158 17.72 -0.83 -9.08
C ASP A 158 16.80 -1.11 -7.90
N GLN A 159 15.51 -1.13 -8.18
CA GLN A 159 14.48 -1.45 -7.21
C GLN A 159 13.97 -2.86 -7.48
N ILE A 160 13.93 -3.68 -6.44
CA ILE A 160 13.40 -5.03 -6.50
C ILE A 160 12.14 -5.11 -5.64
N PHE A 161 11.14 -5.84 -6.13
CA PHE A 161 9.92 -6.13 -5.40
C PHE A 161 9.97 -7.55 -4.90
N VAL A 162 9.72 -7.72 -3.61
CA VAL A 162 9.88 -8.97 -2.89
C VAL A 162 8.58 -9.38 -2.22
N ASP A 163 8.31 -10.68 -2.21
CA ASP A 163 7.21 -11.28 -1.47
C ASP A 163 7.72 -11.71 -0.09
N VAL A 164 7.28 -11.02 0.94
CA VAL A 164 7.71 -11.27 2.33
C VAL A 164 6.96 -12.42 3.00
N THR A 165 6.00 -13.05 2.32
CA THR A 165 5.34 -14.25 2.82
C THR A 165 6.15 -15.52 2.58
N VAL A 166 7.18 -15.43 1.72
CA VAL A 166 8.09 -16.55 1.43
C VAL A 166 9.23 -16.54 2.45
N ASP A 167 9.12 -17.35 3.46
CA ASP A 167 10.06 -17.50 4.58
C ASP A 167 10.92 -18.76 4.53
N HIS A 168 10.79 -19.55 3.45
CA HIS A 168 11.53 -20.80 3.22
C HIS A 168 11.94 -20.93 1.75
N PHE A 169 12.81 -21.88 1.44
CA PHE A 169 13.19 -22.17 0.05
C PHE A 169 12.01 -22.81 -0.69
N ASP A 170 11.49 -22.07 -1.65
CA ASP A 170 10.35 -22.44 -2.52
C ASP A 170 10.85 -22.52 -3.98
N GLY A 171 11.77 -23.44 -4.25
CA GLY A 171 12.38 -23.63 -5.56
C GLY A 171 13.44 -22.60 -5.94
N ASP A 172 14.12 -22.83 -7.04
CA ASP A 172 15.17 -21.95 -7.55
C ASP A 172 14.64 -20.53 -7.79
N GLY A 173 15.43 -19.53 -7.43
CA GLY A 173 15.04 -18.14 -7.54
C GLY A 173 15.98 -17.19 -6.83
N ILE A 174 15.65 -15.90 -6.82
CA ILE A 174 16.41 -14.90 -6.09
C ILE A 174 15.71 -14.59 -4.78
N TYR A 175 16.46 -14.60 -3.70
CA TYR A 175 15.96 -14.45 -2.35
C TYR A 175 16.68 -13.37 -1.57
N VAL A 176 15.96 -12.76 -0.65
CA VAL A 176 16.53 -12.00 0.46
C VAL A 176 16.59 -12.93 1.66
N PHE A 177 17.76 -13.12 2.23
CA PHE A 177 17.94 -13.99 3.38
C PHE A 177 19.04 -13.48 4.32
N VAL A 178 19.02 -13.97 5.56
CA VAL A 178 20.03 -13.70 6.58
C VAL A 178 20.84 -14.97 6.79
N LEU A 179 22.17 -14.83 6.80
CA LEU A 179 23.11 -15.86 7.20
C LEU A 179 24.21 -15.17 8.00
N ASP A 180 24.57 -15.73 9.16
CA ASP A 180 25.60 -15.18 10.07
C ASP A 180 25.40 -13.67 10.37
N ASN A 181 24.16 -13.28 10.64
CA ASN A 181 23.74 -11.90 10.90
C ASN A 181 23.98 -10.90 9.74
N GLN A 182 24.21 -11.40 8.53
CA GLN A 182 24.35 -10.59 7.34
C GLN A 182 23.19 -10.82 6.39
N ILE A 183 22.71 -9.74 5.77
CA ILE A 183 21.64 -9.81 4.78
C ILE A 183 22.24 -9.97 3.38
N TYR A 184 21.71 -10.94 2.65
CA TYR A 184 22.12 -11.26 1.29
C TYR A 184 20.94 -11.19 0.34
N ILE A 185 21.21 -10.71 -0.87
CA ILE A 185 20.34 -10.87 -2.03
C ILE A 185 21.13 -11.72 -3.03
N LYS A 186 20.72 -12.98 -3.20
CA LYS A 186 21.42 -13.94 -4.03
C LYS A 186 20.45 -14.89 -4.72
N ARG A 187 20.90 -15.49 -5.81
CA ARG A 187 20.19 -16.62 -6.40
C ARG A 187 20.46 -17.89 -5.59
N LEU A 188 19.39 -18.51 -5.16
CA LEU A 188 19.45 -19.82 -4.51
C LEU A 188 19.02 -20.88 -5.50
N GLN A 189 19.81 -21.96 -5.60
CA GLN A 189 19.54 -23.10 -6.47
C GLN A 189 19.83 -24.41 -5.75
N MET A 190 18.86 -25.30 -5.73
CA MET A 190 19.08 -26.63 -5.16
C MET A 190 19.84 -27.52 -6.14
N GLN A 191 21.07 -27.83 -5.80
CA GLN A 191 21.93 -28.71 -6.59
C GLN A 191 22.11 -30.08 -5.86
N TYR A 192 21.22 -31.02 -6.16
CA TYR A 192 21.14 -32.31 -5.49
C TYR A 192 20.89 -32.15 -3.99
N LYS A 193 21.90 -32.31 -3.13
CA LYS A 193 21.82 -32.19 -1.66
C LYS A 193 22.45 -30.90 -1.13
N ARG A 194 22.80 -29.96 -1.95
CA ARG A 194 23.45 -28.71 -1.57
C ARG A 194 22.68 -27.53 -2.11
N LEU A 195 22.59 -26.50 -1.32
CA LEU A 195 22.04 -25.22 -1.76
C LEU A 195 23.19 -24.36 -2.30
N ALA A 196 23.19 -24.13 -3.60
CA ALA A 196 24.10 -23.17 -4.22
C ALA A 196 23.62 -21.75 -3.96
N VAL A 197 24.51 -20.90 -3.48
CA VAL A 197 24.31 -19.47 -3.30
C VAL A 197 25.11 -18.75 -4.36
N ILE A 198 24.42 -18.21 -5.34
CA ILE A 198 25.00 -17.74 -6.59
C ILE A 198 24.88 -16.20 -6.64
N SER A 199 26.00 -15.54 -6.92
CA SER A 199 26.04 -14.15 -7.36
C SER A 199 25.92 -14.13 -8.88
N ASP A 200 24.97 -13.36 -9.44
CA ASP A 200 24.84 -13.28 -10.89
C ASP A 200 26.00 -12.50 -11.53
N ASN A 201 26.72 -11.68 -10.76
CA ASN A 201 27.96 -11.07 -11.18
C ASN A 201 29.12 -12.10 -11.13
N PRO A 202 29.74 -12.44 -12.27
CA PRO A 202 30.76 -13.48 -12.35
C PRO A 202 32.09 -13.16 -11.61
N ARG A 203 32.24 -11.94 -11.09
CA ARG A 203 33.38 -11.55 -10.24
C ARG A 203 33.30 -12.16 -8.84
N TYR A 204 32.12 -12.68 -8.46
CA TYR A 204 31.87 -13.26 -7.16
C TYR A 204 31.77 -14.77 -7.30
N GLU A 205 32.46 -15.50 -6.46
CA GLU A 205 32.42 -16.96 -6.45
C GLU A 205 31.08 -17.49 -5.93
N THR A 206 30.60 -18.58 -6.53
CA THR A 206 29.48 -19.36 -6.01
C THR A 206 29.92 -20.18 -4.82
N TRP A 207 29.16 -20.16 -3.76
CA TRP A 207 29.39 -20.99 -2.59
C TRP A 207 28.21 -21.92 -2.32
N HIS A 208 28.45 -22.99 -1.55
CA HIS A 208 27.47 -24.03 -1.35
C HIS A 208 27.24 -24.24 0.14
N LEU A 209 26.00 -24.41 0.52
CA LEU A 209 25.58 -24.80 1.85
C LEU A 209 25.22 -26.30 1.84
N ASP A 210 25.73 -27.04 2.77
CA ASP A 210 25.34 -28.43 3.03
C ASP A 210 24.15 -28.49 4.02
N GLU A 211 23.67 -29.68 4.32
CA GLU A 211 22.52 -29.88 5.21
C GLU A 211 22.70 -29.21 6.58
N SER A 212 23.93 -29.14 7.11
CA SER A 212 24.23 -28.53 8.41
C SER A 212 24.22 -27.00 8.36
N SER A 213 24.63 -26.43 7.25
CA SER A 213 24.75 -24.99 7.04
C SER A 213 23.43 -24.35 6.55
N ILE A 214 22.57 -25.12 5.88
CA ILE A 214 21.25 -24.66 5.42
C ILE A 214 20.36 -24.22 6.59
N GLU A 215 20.46 -24.91 7.75
CA GLU A 215 19.68 -24.55 8.95
C GLU A 215 19.96 -23.12 9.45
N GLY A 216 21.15 -22.59 9.16
CA GLY A 216 21.52 -21.21 9.48
C GLY A 216 20.93 -20.14 8.54
N VAL A 217 20.33 -20.53 7.42
CA VAL A 217 19.74 -19.61 6.44
C VAL A 217 18.33 -19.23 6.87
N SER A 218 18.13 -17.96 7.15
CA SER A 218 16.80 -17.41 7.42
C SER A 218 16.30 -16.64 6.20
N ILE A 219 15.45 -17.27 5.39
CA ILE A 219 14.83 -16.61 4.24
C ILE A 219 13.83 -15.58 4.74
N ARG A 220 13.84 -14.41 4.14
CA ARG A 220 12.99 -13.27 4.50
C ARG A 220 12.02 -12.88 3.39
N ALA A 221 12.40 -13.12 2.15
CA ALA A 221 11.54 -12.83 1.00
C ALA A 221 12.07 -13.48 -0.28
N LYS A 222 11.19 -13.63 -1.27
CA LYS A 222 11.54 -14.03 -2.63
C LYS A 222 11.36 -12.85 -3.58
N VAL A 223 12.34 -12.62 -4.45
CA VAL A 223 12.27 -11.54 -5.45
C VAL A 223 11.29 -11.94 -6.55
N LEU A 224 10.38 -11.03 -6.89
CA LEU A 224 9.35 -11.23 -7.92
C LEU A 224 9.69 -10.53 -9.22
N VAL A 225 10.03 -9.24 -9.13
CA VAL A 225 10.26 -8.37 -10.27
C VAL A 225 11.24 -7.27 -9.89
N SER A 226 11.95 -6.72 -10.85
CA SER A 226 12.83 -5.56 -10.68
C SER A 226 12.48 -4.46 -11.65
N GLN A 227 12.84 -3.24 -11.29
CA GLN A 227 12.79 -2.09 -12.17
C GLN A 227 14.05 -1.23 -12.02
N SER A 228 14.54 -0.70 -13.14
CA SER A 228 15.67 0.23 -13.19
C SER A 228 15.16 1.63 -13.46
N ILE A 229 15.52 2.59 -12.61
CA ILE A 229 15.19 3.99 -12.79
C ILE A 229 16.41 4.72 -13.31
N LYS A 230 16.33 5.26 -14.54
CA LYS A 230 17.40 6.05 -15.15
C LYS A 230 17.01 7.52 -15.14
N TYR A 231 17.74 8.33 -14.37
CA TYR A 231 17.58 9.79 -14.37
C TYR A 231 18.53 10.43 -15.39
N LYS A 232 18.00 11.39 -16.16
CA LYS A 232 18.80 12.27 -17.00
C LYS A 232 18.71 13.68 -16.43
N PHE A 233 19.84 14.22 -16.04
CA PHE A 233 19.92 15.60 -15.57
C PHE A 233 20.15 16.51 -16.79
N HIS A 234 19.28 17.49 -16.95
CA HIS A 234 19.34 18.47 -18.03
C HIS A 234 19.75 19.82 -17.43
N GLY A 235 20.89 19.86 -16.79
CA GLY A 235 21.67 20.90 -16.15
C GLY A 235 21.10 22.27 -15.97
#